data_8aff96f355eff9bffe561e1d97d86584
#
_entry.id   8aff96f355eff9bffe561e1d97d86584
#
_cell.length_a   1.000
_cell.length_b   1.000
_cell.length_c   1.000
_cell.angle_alpha   90.00
_cell.angle_beta   90.00
_cell.angle_gamma   90.00
#
_symmetry.space_group_name_H-M   'P 1'
#
loop_
_entity.id
_entity.type
_entity.pdbx_description
1 polymer ?
#
loop_
_entity_poly.entity_id
_entity_poly.type
_entity_poly.pdbx_seq_one_letter_code
_entity_poly.pdbx_strand_id
1 'polypeptide(L)'
;MMTTAQYLRQIENYDNRIKNKLIEEEQLSSLSTSVSAIPVGEKVQTSVKRDPMGDMVAKIFDLREEISEMISEFLQKRQEIVRTIEQVEDPLLYDILFKRYVEYKSLVRIADEMGYSEIHMKRMHLKAVAEVKKIKGFEK
;
A
#
# COMPACT_ATOMS: atom_id res chain seq x y z
N MET A 1 -11.99 5.17 -16.11
CA MET A 1 -12.03 6.43 -15.40
C MET A 1 -12.09 6.21 -13.89
N MET A 2 -11.32 6.96 -13.15
CA MET A 2 -11.24 6.72 -11.71
C MET A 2 -12.35 7.45 -10.96
N THR A 3 -13.01 6.76 -10.05
CA THR A 3 -14.00 7.41 -9.21
C THR A 3 -13.30 8.08 -8.03
N THR A 4 -14.03 8.93 -7.31
CA THR A 4 -13.47 9.58 -6.13
C THR A 4 -13.06 8.57 -5.08
N ALA A 5 -13.87 7.53 -4.86
CA ALA A 5 -13.53 6.50 -3.89
C ALA A 5 -12.27 5.75 -4.30
N GLN A 6 -12.12 5.47 -5.60
CA GLN A 6 -10.91 4.81 -6.09
C GLN A 6 -9.68 5.69 -5.89
N TYR A 7 -9.84 6.99 -6.11
CA TYR A 7 -8.74 7.93 -5.88
C TYR A 7 -8.30 7.91 -4.42
N LEU A 8 -9.26 7.97 -3.50
CA LEU A 8 -8.94 7.98 -2.08
C LEU A 8 -8.33 6.66 -1.60
N ARG A 9 -8.69 5.55 -2.25
CA ARG A 9 -8.15 4.24 -1.84
C ARG A 9 -6.74 3.98 -2.33
N GLN A 10 -6.20 4.86 -3.13
CA GLN A 10 -4.86 4.62 -3.66
C GLN A 10 -3.80 4.50 -2.59
N ILE A 11 -3.95 5.22 -1.47
CA ILE A 11 -2.98 5.14 -0.37
C ILE A 11 -2.89 3.69 0.13
N GLU A 12 -4.03 3.11 0.44
CA GLU A 12 -4.05 1.74 0.97
C GLU A 12 -3.60 0.74 -0.09
N ASN A 13 -3.97 0.96 -1.34
CA ASN A 13 -3.57 0.05 -2.42
C ASN A 13 -2.05 0.03 -2.62
N TYR A 14 -1.42 1.20 -2.60
CA TYR A 14 0.04 1.26 -2.69
C TYR A 14 0.68 0.58 -1.48
N ASP A 15 0.15 0.86 -0.28
CA ASP A 15 0.69 0.30 0.95
C ASP A 15 0.63 -1.22 0.92
N ASN A 16 -0.50 -1.78 0.48
CA ASN A 16 -0.66 -3.22 0.41
C ASN A 16 0.30 -3.86 -0.58
N ARG A 17 0.53 -3.20 -1.71
CA ARG A 17 1.48 -3.73 -2.69
C ARG A 17 2.90 -3.73 -2.15
N ILE A 18 3.26 -2.67 -1.42
CA ILE A 18 4.59 -2.60 -0.82
C ILE A 18 4.75 -3.69 0.23
N LYS A 19 3.73 -3.91 1.05
CA LYS A 19 3.77 -4.95 2.06
C LYS A 19 3.95 -6.33 1.42
N ASN A 20 3.27 -6.57 0.31
CA ASN A 20 3.40 -7.84 -0.39
C ASN A 20 4.80 -8.02 -0.98
N LYS A 21 5.38 -6.94 -1.52
CA LYS A 21 6.73 -7.01 -2.05
C LYS A 21 7.76 -7.25 -0.95
N LEU A 22 7.52 -6.69 0.23
CA LEU A 22 8.41 -6.92 1.36
C LEU A 22 8.35 -8.38 1.80
N ILE A 23 7.16 -8.98 1.78
CA ILE A 23 7.01 -10.40 2.08
C ILE A 23 7.77 -11.24 1.04
N GLU A 24 7.65 -10.87 -0.23
CA GLU A 24 8.34 -11.56 -1.31
C GLU A 24 9.85 -11.48 -1.11
N GLU A 25 10.36 -10.31 -0.73
CA GLU A 25 11.77 -10.13 -0.50
C GLU A 25 12.23 -10.95 0.69
N GLU A 26 11.42 -11.02 1.73
CA GLU A 26 11.76 -11.81 2.90
C GLU A 26 11.81 -13.30 2.55
N GLN A 27 10.88 -13.76 1.72
CA GLN A 27 10.88 -15.15 1.29
C GLN A 27 12.11 -15.49 0.46
N LEU A 28 12.51 -14.59 -0.44
CA LEU A 28 13.71 -14.81 -1.22
C LEU A 28 14.96 -14.81 -0.34
N SER A 29 15.01 -13.92 0.64
CA SER A 29 16.14 -13.87 1.55
C SER A 29 16.25 -15.16 2.37
N SER A 30 15.12 -15.72 2.79
CA SER A 30 15.10 -16.97 3.51
C SER A 30 15.59 -18.11 2.64
N LEU A 31 15.19 -18.13 1.37
CA LEU A 31 15.65 -19.15 0.45
C LEU A 31 17.14 -19.03 0.20
N SER A 32 17.64 -17.81 0.11
CA SER A 32 19.05 -17.57 -0.09
C SER A 32 19.86 -18.14 1.08
N THR A 33 19.37 -17.95 2.30
CA THR A 33 20.02 -18.49 3.49
C THR A 33 19.99 -20.02 3.46
N SER A 34 18.88 -20.61 3.05
CA SER A 34 18.78 -22.05 2.97
C SER A 34 19.75 -22.60 1.94
N VAL A 35 19.86 -21.94 0.80
CA VAL A 35 20.77 -22.39 -0.24
C VAL A 35 22.22 -22.33 0.25
N SER A 36 22.58 -21.30 0.98
CA SER A 36 23.95 -21.19 1.44
C SER A 36 24.24 -22.21 2.54
N ALA A 37 23.23 -22.76 3.19
CA ALA A 37 23.42 -23.74 4.22
C ALA A 37 23.57 -25.15 3.64
N ILE A 38 23.30 -25.36 2.37
CA ILE A 38 23.42 -26.67 1.77
C ILE A 38 24.88 -27.03 1.59
N PRO A 39 25.29 -28.22 2.04
CA PRO A 39 26.67 -28.63 1.88
C PRO A 39 27.03 -28.70 0.42
N VAL A 40 28.26 -28.28 0.13
CA VAL A 40 28.68 -28.25 -1.21
C VAL A 40 29.50 -29.41 -1.61
N GLY A 41 29.54 -30.39 -0.85
CA GLY A 41 30.44 -31.48 -1.08
C GLY A 41 30.37 -32.10 -2.45
N GLU A 42 29.23 -32.39 -2.81
CA GLU A 42 29.20 -33.08 -3.95
C GLU A 42 29.17 -32.39 -5.12
N LYS A 43 29.66 -31.84 -5.51
CA LYS A 43 29.65 -31.17 -6.50
C LYS A 43 29.77 -31.71 -7.69
N VAL A 44 29.20 -31.76 -8.36
CA VAL A 44 29.24 -32.27 -9.52
C VAL A 44 29.46 -31.29 -10.50
N GLN A 45 30.17 -31.43 -11.28
CA GLN A 45 30.47 -30.52 -12.09
C GLN A 45 29.76 -30.59 -13.26
N THR A 46 29.09 -29.81 -13.72
CA THR A 46 28.38 -29.92 -14.89
C THR A 46 28.91 -28.86 -15.80
N SER A 47 28.64 -28.98 -17.00
CA SER A 47 29.11 -28.03 -17.97
C SER A 47 28.40 -26.72 -17.87
N VAL A 48 27.21 -26.70 -17.30
CA VAL A 48 26.46 -25.48 -17.21
C VAL A 48 26.95 -24.68 -16.04
N LYS A 49 27.30 -23.43 -16.26
CA LYS A 49 27.75 -22.68 -15.19
C LYS A 49 26.65 -21.98 -14.58
N ARG A 50 25.95 -22.53 -13.72
CA ARG A 50 24.90 -21.88 -13.02
C ARG A 50 25.39 -21.42 -11.70
N ASP A 51 24.98 -20.28 -11.25
CA ASP A 51 25.32 -19.75 -9.94
C ASP A 51 24.01 -19.39 -9.24
N PRO A 52 23.34 -20.37 -8.66
CA PRO A 52 22.06 -20.10 -8.03
C PRO A 52 22.12 -19.07 -6.93
N MET A 53 23.21 -19.02 -6.18
CA MET A 53 23.35 -18.03 -5.13
C MET A 53 23.48 -16.64 -5.71
N GLY A 54 24.30 -16.48 -6.73
CA GLY A 54 24.45 -15.21 -7.40
C GLY A 54 23.17 -14.73 -8.05
N ASP A 55 22.44 -15.66 -8.69
CA ASP A 55 21.17 -15.33 -9.30
C ASP A 55 20.17 -14.86 -8.25
N MET A 56 20.16 -15.52 -7.09
CA MET A 56 19.23 -15.16 -6.04
C MET A 56 19.58 -13.81 -5.43
N VAL A 57 20.86 -13.54 -5.24
CA VAL A 57 21.30 -12.26 -4.72
C VAL A 57 20.91 -11.13 -5.69
N ALA A 58 21.07 -11.37 -6.99
CA ALA A 58 20.69 -10.39 -8.00
C ALA A 58 19.18 -10.11 -7.96
N LYS A 59 18.38 -11.17 -7.79
CA LYS A 59 16.93 -10.98 -7.71
C LYS A 59 16.53 -10.19 -6.47
N ILE A 60 17.19 -10.45 -5.34
CA ILE A 60 16.89 -9.71 -4.12
C ILE A 60 17.25 -8.25 -4.31
N PHE A 61 18.40 -7.98 -4.95
CA PHE A 61 18.83 -6.61 -5.19
C PHE A 61 17.82 -5.87 -6.08
N ASP A 62 17.39 -6.52 -7.17
CA ASP A 62 16.44 -5.92 -8.08
C ASP A 62 15.11 -5.66 -7.36
N LEU A 63 14.69 -6.60 -6.52
CA LEU A 63 13.43 -6.46 -5.80
C LEU A 63 13.51 -5.30 -4.80
N ARG A 64 14.64 -5.14 -4.14
CA ARG A 64 14.82 -4.01 -3.22
C ARG A 64 14.77 -2.68 -3.93
N GLU A 65 15.31 -2.63 -5.15
CA GLU A 65 15.23 -1.40 -5.93
C GLU A 65 13.79 -1.12 -6.32
N GLU A 66 13.05 -2.15 -6.73
CA GLU A 66 11.65 -2.01 -7.08
C GLU A 66 10.84 -1.51 -5.87
N ILE A 67 11.11 -2.07 -4.70
CA ILE A 67 10.42 -1.65 -3.47
C ILE A 67 10.73 -0.18 -3.16
N SER A 68 11.98 0.22 -3.33
CA SER A 68 12.36 1.60 -3.07
C SER A 68 11.60 2.57 -3.97
N GLU A 69 11.44 2.22 -5.25
CA GLU A 69 10.68 3.04 -6.17
C GLU A 69 9.20 3.08 -5.78
N MET A 70 8.67 1.93 -5.37
CA MET A 70 7.28 1.86 -4.95
C MET A 70 7.01 2.73 -3.71
N ILE A 71 7.96 2.74 -2.79
CA ILE A 71 7.83 3.57 -1.59
C ILE A 71 7.82 5.05 -1.97
N SER A 72 8.69 5.44 -2.90
CA SER A 72 8.74 6.82 -3.35
C SER A 72 7.41 7.24 -3.98
N GLU A 73 6.85 6.40 -4.84
CA GLU A 73 5.56 6.66 -5.45
C GLU A 73 4.45 6.72 -4.41
N PHE A 74 4.50 5.82 -3.44
CA PHE A 74 3.52 5.78 -2.36
C PHE A 74 3.53 7.10 -1.58
N LEU A 75 4.72 7.56 -1.20
CA LEU A 75 4.82 8.79 -0.42
C LEU A 75 4.31 10.00 -1.18
N GLN A 76 4.59 10.07 -2.48
CA GLN A 76 4.08 11.16 -3.29
C GLN A 76 2.57 11.13 -3.39
N LYS A 77 2.01 9.94 -3.64
CA LYS A 77 0.56 9.81 -3.78
C LYS A 77 -0.14 10.07 -2.45
N ARG A 78 0.45 9.58 -1.36
CA ARG A 78 -0.11 9.80 -0.04
C ARG A 78 -0.16 11.30 0.27
N GLN A 79 0.92 12.00 -0.01
CA GLN A 79 0.97 13.44 0.25
C GLN A 79 -0.08 14.18 -0.57
N GLU A 80 -0.23 13.82 -1.83
CA GLU A 80 -1.24 14.43 -2.69
C GLU A 80 -2.64 14.24 -2.13
N ILE A 81 -2.97 13.00 -1.75
CA ILE A 81 -4.31 12.68 -1.29
C ILE A 81 -4.58 13.31 0.08
N VAL A 82 -3.60 13.28 0.98
CA VAL A 82 -3.77 13.92 2.28
C VAL A 82 -4.03 15.42 2.12
N ARG A 83 -3.31 16.07 1.21
CA ARG A 83 -3.53 17.49 0.95
C ARG A 83 -4.92 17.74 0.39
N THR A 84 -5.41 16.84 -0.45
CA THR A 84 -6.77 16.97 -0.97
C THR A 84 -7.79 16.84 0.15
N ILE A 85 -7.59 15.86 1.04
CA ILE A 85 -8.50 15.66 2.17
C ILE A 85 -8.47 16.89 3.08
N GLU A 86 -7.30 17.49 3.25
CA GLU A 86 -7.18 18.68 4.12
C GLU A 86 -7.93 19.89 3.59
N GLN A 87 -8.32 19.87 2.32
CA GLN A 87 -9.10 20.98 1.76
C GLN A 87 -10.57 20.89 2.13
N VAL A 88 -11.01 19.78 2.72
CA VAL A 88 -12.39 19.65 3.18
C VAL A 88 -12.52 20.47 4.45
N GLU A 89 -13.39 21.47 4.41
CA GLU A 89 -13.49 22.43 5.51
C GLU A 89 -14.21 21.92 6.74
N ASP A 90 -15.18 21.04 6.55
CA ASP A 90 -15.92 20.50 7.67
C ASP A 90 -15.03 19.56 8.48
N PRO A 91 -14.71 19.89 9.75
CA PRO A 91 -13.80 19.07 10.52
C PRO A 91 -14.26 17.63 10.70
N LEU A 92 -15.58 17.44 10.81
CA LEU A 92 -16.12 16.09 10.98
C LEU A 92 -15.89 15.24 9.73
N LEU A 93 -16.18 15.81 8.57
CA LEU A 93 -15.98 15.10 7.31
C LEU A 93 -14.50 14.85 7.06
N TYR A 94 -13.65 15.82 7.41
CA TYR A 94 -12.22 15.63 7.32
C TYR A 94 -11.76 14.44 8.17
N ASP A 95 -12.23 14.36 9.42
CA ASP A 95 -11.83 13.27 10.31
C ASP A 95 -12.26 11.92 9.76
N ILE A 96 -13.47 11.85 9.21
CA ILE A 96 -13.98 10.59 8.64
C ILE A 96 -13.09 10.16 7.47
N LEU A 97 -12.74 11.09 6.60
CA LEU A 97 -11.89 10.77 5.45
C LEU A 97 -10.51 10.31 5.89
N PHE A 98 -9.94 11.00 6.86
CA PHE A 98 -8.61 10.64 7.34
C PHE A 98 -8.63 9.24 7.98
N LYS A 99 -9.60 8.98 8.85
CA LYS A 99 -9.68 7.68 9.49
C LYS A 99 -9.94 6.56 8.49
N ARG A 100 -10.77 6.82 7.50
CA ARG A 100 -11.13 5.79 6.53
C ARG A 100 -10.01 5.51 5.53
N TYR A 101 -9.40 6.55 4.99
CA TYR A 101 -8.50 6.38 3.87
C TYR A 101 -7.02 6.47 4.21
N VAL A 102 -6.67 7.12 5.30
CA VAL A 102 -5.28 7.23 5.71
C VAL A 102 -4.96 6.22 6.82
N GLU A 103 -5.91 5.99 7.72
CA GLU A 103 -5.73 5.01 8.80
C GLU A 103 -6.34 3.66 8.47
N TYR A 104 -7.02 3.54 7.34
CA TYR A 104 -7.60 2.27 6.83
C TYR A 104 -8.66 1.66 7.75
N LYS A 105 -9.40 2.48 8.47
CA LYS A 105 -10.43 1.97 9.37
C LYS A 105 -11.73 1.73 8.62
N SER A 106 -12.48 0.72 9.05
CA SER A 106 -13.80 0.47 8.48
C SER A 106 -14.78 1.51 8.98
N LEU A 107 -15.86 1.71 8.25
CA LEU A 107 -16.88 2.66 8.68
C LEU A 107 -17.53 2.24 9.99
N VAL A 108 -17.64 0.93 10.22
CA VAL A 108 -18.17 0.41 11.49
C VAL A 108 -17.27 0.87 12.64
N ARG A 109 -15.97 0.73 12.48
CA ARG A 109 -15.04 1.12 13.53
C ARG A 109 -15.03 2.62 13.75
N ILE A 110 -15.09 3.39 12.67
CA ILE A 110 -15.11 4.85 12.78
C ILE A 110 -16.39 5.29 13.52
N ALA A 111 -17.53 4.68 13.17
CA ALA A 111 -18.79 5.00 13.82
C ALA A 111 -18.70 4.72 15.32
N ASP A 112 -18.10 3.59 15.68
CA ASP A 112 -17.96 3.22 17.08
C ASP A 112 -17.04 4.22 17.80
N GLU A 113 -15.93 4.58 17.21
CA GLU A 113 -14.99 5.51 17.83
C GLU A 113 -15.59 6.90 18.02
N MET A 114 -16.41 7.34 17.08
CA MET A 114 -16.95 8.68 17.11
C MET A 114 -18.33 8.78 17.73
N GLY A 115 -18.89 7.65 18.14
CA GLY A 115 -20.18 7.65 18.80
C GLY A 115 -21.39 7.82 17.89
N TYR A 116 -21.28 7.36 16.64
CA TYR A 116 -22.39 7.46 15.71
C TYR A 116 -22.90 6.08 15.31
N SER A 117 -24.13 6.02 14.83
CA SER A 117 -24.65 4.77 14.30
C SER A 117 -24.00 4.49 12.95
N GLU A 118 -24.02 3.24 12.54
CA GLU A 118 -23.44 2.87 11.25
C GLU A 118 -24.16 3.56 10.09
N ILE A 119 -25.47 3.63 10.18
CA ILE A 119 -26.25 4.26 9.10
C ILE A 119 -25.89 5.73 8.97
N HIS A 120 -25.79 6.41 10.11
CA HIS A 120 -25.43 7.83 10.10
C HIS A 120 -24.01 8.01 9.58
N MET A 121 -23.10 7.13 9.98
CA MET A 121 -21.71 7.20 9.50
C MET A 121 -21.63 7.02 7.98
N LYS A 122 -22.43 6.08 7.44
CA LYS A 122 -22.45 5.88 5.99
C LYS A 122 -22.89 7.14 5.26
N ARG A 123 -23.90 7.83 5.81
CA ARG A 123 -24.37 9.07 5.20
C ARG A 123 -23.31 10.16 5.24
N MET A 124 -22.64 10.29 6.38
CA MET A 124 -21.59 11.29 6.52
C MET A 124 -20.41 10.98 5.61
N HIS A 125 -20.08 9.71 5.46
CA HIS A 125 -19.02 9.28 4.57
C HIS A 125 -19.34 9.65 3.12
N LEU A 126 -20.58 9.43 2.71
CA LEU A 126 -20.98 9.82 1.35
C LEU A 126 -20.86 11.33 1.15
N LYS A 127 -21.23 12.13 2.15
CA LYS A 127 -21.07 13.57 2.07
C LYS A 127 -19.60 13.95 1.97
N ALA A 128 -18.75 13.27 2.74
CA ALA A 128 -17.31 13.56 2.74
C ALA A 128 -16.71 13.27 1.38
N VAL A 129 -17.08 12.13 0.78
CA VAL A 129 -16.57 11.76 -0.53
C VAL A 129 -17.07 12.76 -1.58
N ALA A 130 -18.30 13.23 -1.44
CA ALA A 130 -18.84 14.23 -2.36
C ALA A 130 -18.05 15.54 -2.29
N GLU A 131 -17.57 15.93 -1.10
CA GLU A 131 -16.75 17.11 -0.97
C GLU A 131 -15.41 16.94 -1.69
N VAL A 132 -14.81 15.77 -1.57
CA VAL A 132 -13.56 15.51 -2.29
C VAL A 132 -13.80 15.53 -3.80
N LYS A 133 -14.94 15.01 -4.24
CA LYS A 133 -15.28 15.01 -5.65
C LYS A 133 -15.31 16.44 -6.19
N LYS A 134 -15.91 17.35 -5.44
CA LYS A 134 -15.97 18.76 -5.84
C LYS A 134 -14.58 19.35 -5.91
N ILE A 135 -13.74 19.06 -4.91
CA ILE A 135 -12.41 19.63 -4.84
C ILE A 135 -11.55 19.18 -6.01
N LYS A 136 -11.59 17.89 -6.33
CA LYS A 136 -10.78 17.35 -7.42
C LYS A 136 -11.41 17.48 -8.79
N GLY A 137 -12.70 17.75 -8.83
CA GLY A 137 -13.37 17.87 -10.13
C GLY A 137 -13.60 16.56 -10.84
N PHE A 138 -13.74 15.45 -10.10
CA PHE A 138 -14.03 14.18 -10.71
C PHE A 138 -15.40 14.18 -11.34
N GLU A 139 -15.52 13.48 -12.49
CA GLU A 139 -16.77 13.45 -13.14
C GLU A 139 -17.55 12.35 -12.63
N LYS A 140 -18.57 12.36 -12.33
CA LYS A 140 -19.36 11.36 -11.90
C LYS A 140 -19.01 10.06 -11.97
#